data_e0d207b8885584a574250ffe14d2e440
#
_entry.id   e0d207b8885584a574250ffe14d2e440
#
_cell.length_a   1.000
_cell.length_b   1.000
_cell.length_c   1.000
_cell.angle_alpha   90.00
_cell.angle_beta   90.00
_cell.angle_gamma   90.00
#
_symmetry.space_group_name_H-M   'P 1'
#
loop_
_entity.id
_entity.type
_entity.pdbx_description
1 polymer ?
#
loop_
_entity_poly.entity_id
_entity_poly.type
_entity_poly.pdbx_seq_one_letter_code
_entity_poly.pdbx_strand_id
1 'polypeptide(L)'
;MIVEADISGSGITLPVQVKVTLSASFLGSTIIPSTTKTFTVNNWNDQDYVNLTFNSSYLLNSVCHYYDIPFNWSFQAYINGTWVSIGNQTTHHIIYTTMSAPISISGMQYLWVETIRQANIWANYASTSLEVSQKITDRIYNSGLWYDGTRSHSVYPYNTFHLSWFLNDWSWGDCQDFSSFYSVLCRNLGVDTKSDIIDGSFYTKPVLPVLYPQWGVQHWNFHQVGWYTSTSKVYDPTIKVNQSSPFIPMNLIRDTEYKGYLYYSGTWSPRTPSYFSNVD
;
A
#
# COMPACT_ATOMS: atom_id res chain seq x y z
N MET A 1 -10.46 -14.75 9.98
CA MET A 1 -9.87 -15.59 8.90
C MET A 1 -10.87 -16.70 8.64
N ILE A 2 -11.25 -16.89 7.40
CA ILE A 2 -12.09 -18.01 6.94
C ILE A 2 -11.12 -19.13 6.56
N VAL A 3 -11.34 -20.32 7.11
CA VAL A 3 -10.55 -21.51 6.77
C VAL A 3 -11.48 -22.46 6.04
N GLU A 4 -11.12 -22.77 4.82
CA GLU A 4 -11.75 -23.82 4.03
C GLU A 4 -10.94 -25.10 4.25
N ALA A 5 -11.54 -26.10 4.86
CA ALA A 5 -10.93 -27.40 5.04
C ALA A 5 -11.69 -28.40 4.15
N ASP A 6 -11.06 -28.89 3.10
CA ASP A 6 -11.55 -30.02 2.33
C ASP A 6 -11.15 -31.29 3.09
N ILE A 7 -12.13 -31.91 3.73
CA ILE A 7 -11.95 -33.16 4.45
C ILE A 7 -12.63 -34.27 3.63
N SER A 8 -11.88 -34.92 2.74
CA SER A 8 -12.33 -36.11 2.04
C SER A 8 -11.80 -37.36 2.77
N GLY A 9 -12.66 -38.25 3.16
CA GLY A 9 -12.26 -39.48 3.84
C GLY A 9 -13.10 -40.70 3.40
N SER A 10 -12.45 -41.73 2.89
CA SER A 10 -13.09 -43.04 2.74
C SER A 10 -13.02 -43.78 4.08
N GLY A 11 -14.16 -44.23 4.59
CA GLY A 11 -14.23 -45.10 5.78
C GLY A 11 -14.63 -44.43 7.10
N ILE A 12 -14.92 -43.14 7.12
CA ILE A 12 -15.47 -42.44 8.28
C ILE A 12 -16.97 -42.29 8.14
N THR A 13 -17.71 -42.78 9.14
CA THR A 13 -19.21 -42.67 9.16
C THR A 13 -19.60 -41.27 9.64
N LEU A 14 -20.45 -40.58 8.88
CA LEU A 14 -21.02 -39.30 9.23
C LEU A 14 -22.28 -39.41 10.09
N PRO A 15 -22.61 -38.43 10.91
CA PRO A 15 -21.83 -37.20 11.21
C PRO A 15 -20.58 -37.47 12.05
N VAL A 16 -19.53 -36.69 11.82
CA VAL A 16 -18.29 -36.80 12.59
C VAL A 16 -17.91 -35.45 13.18
N GLN A 17 -17.47 -35.44 14.43
CA GLN A 17 -16.85 -34.24 15.03
C GLN A 17 -15.42 -34.11 14.55
N VAL A 18 -15.08 -32.88 14.12
CA VAL A 18 -13.73 -32.50 13.70
C VAL A 18 -13.20 -31.42 14.61
N LYS A 19 -11.96 -31.58 15.00
CA LYS A 19 -11.22 -30.60 15.78
C LYS A 19 -10.09 -30.03 14.91
N VAL A 20 -10.05 -28.71 14.79
CA VAL A 20 -8.98 -27.96 14.10
C VAL A 20 -8.22 -27.15 15.11
N THR A 21 -6.93 -27.34 15.16
CA THR A 21 -6.02 -26.52 15.99
C THR A 21 -5.13 -25.70 15.07
N LEU A 22 -5.09 -24.39 15.32
CA LEU A 22 -4.20 -23.45 14.66
C LEU A 22 -3.20 -22.89 15.66
N SER A 23 -1.95 -22.83 15.25
CA SER A 23 -0.93 -22.02 15.90
C SER A 23 -0.07 -21.30 14.89
N ALA A 24 0.45 -20.13 15.24
CA ALA A 24 1.40 -19.40 14.42
C ALA A 24 2.47 -18.74 15.29
N SER A 25 3.72 -18.81 14.86
CA SER A 25 4.84 -18.14 15.49
C SER A 25 5.74 -17.49 14.46
N PHE A 26 6.40 -16.40 14.84
CA PHE A 26 7.34 -15.67 14.00
C PHE A 26 8.52 -15.19 14.84
N LEU A 27 9.73 -15.51 14.41
CA LEU A 27 10.98 -15.17 15.11
C LEU A 27 10.96 -15.50 16.60
N GLY A 28 10.40 -16.67 16.97
CA GLY A 28 10.32 -17.13 18.35
C GLY A 28 9.16 -16.53 19.17
N SER A 29 8.41 -15.58 18.63
CA SER A 29 7.22 -15.01 19.27
C SER A 29 5.96 -15.71 18.80
N THR A 30 5.06 -16.03 19.74
CA THR A 30 3.76 -16.62 19.43
C THR A 30 2.83 -15.53 18.89
N ILE A 31 2.47 -15.62 17.62
CA ILE A 31 1.52 -14.70 16.95
C ILE A 31 0.08 -15.14 17.25
N ILE A 32 -0.20 -16.41 17.01
CA ILE A 32 -1.48 -17.03 17.34
C ILE A 32 -1.18 -18.17 18.32
N PRO A 33 -1.65 -18.06 19.57
CA PRO A 33 -1.50 -19.16 20.53
C PRO A 33 -2.29 -20.36 20.02
N SER A 34 -1.82 -21.57 20.34
CA SER A 34 -2.49 -22.80 19.96
C SER A 34 -3.96 -22.74 20.36
N THR A 35 -4.82 -22.56 19.40
CA THR A 35 -6.26 -22.39 19.59
C THR A 35 -7.00 -23.49 18.84
N THR A 36 -7.88 -24.18 19.56
CA THR A 36 -8.65 -25.31 19.03
C THR A 36 -10.11 -24.92 18.85
N LYS A 37 -10.70 -25.31 17.74
CA LYS A 37 -12.13 -25.24 17.44
C LYS A 37 -12.65 -26.61 17.08
N THR A 38 -13.90 -26.90 17.47
CA THR A 38 -14.58 -28.17 17.14
C THR A 38 -15.86 -27.86 16.40
N PHE A 39 -16.16 -28.63 15.39
CA PHE A 39 -17.38 -28.56 14.60
C PHE A 39 -17.82 -29.97 14.13
N THR A 40 -19.01 -30.08 13.62
CA THR A 40 -19.54 -31.37 13.12
C THR A 40 -19.62 -31.33 11.59
N VAL A 41 -19.06 -32.33 10.93
CA VAL A 41 -19.22 -32.56 9.49
C VAL A 41 -20.38 -33.50 9.30
N ASN A 42 -21.41 -33.07 8.58
CA ASN A 42 -22.62 -33.84 8.37
C ASN A 42 -22.63 -34.53 6.99
N ASN A 43 -21.93 -33.98 6.02
CA ASN A 43 -21.89 -34.48 4.65
C ASN A 43 -20.50 -34.23 4.03
N TRP A 44 -19.91 -35.25 3.37
CA TRP A 44 -18.60 -35.10 2.69
C TRP A 44 -18.68 -34.33 1.37
N ASN A 45 -19.87 -34.13 0.82
CA ASN A 45 -20.06 -33.40 -0.43
C ASN A 45 -20.43 -31.93 -0.22
N ASP A 46 -20.67 -31.52 1.03
CA ASP A 46 -20.91 -30.14 1.34
C ASP A 46 -19.56 -29.46 1.58
N GLN A 47 -19.29 -28.42 0.79
CA GLN A 47 -18.28 -27.45 1.15
C GLN A 47 -18.80 -26.66 2.38
N ASP A 48 -18.77 -27.31 3.53
CA ASP A 48 -19.12 -26.66 4.79
C ASP A 48 -18.03 -25.67 5.16
N TYR A 49 -18.24 -24.40 4.76
CA TYR A 49 -17.39 -23.29 5.20
C TYR A 49 -17.57 -23.10 6.71
N VAL A 50 -16.59 -23.49 7.48
CA VAL A 50 -16.58 -23.23 8.91
C VAL A 50 -15.79 -21.95 9.19
N ASN A 51 -16.48 -20.91 9.63
CA ASN A 51 -15.85 -19.68 10.08
C ASN A 51 -15.15 -19.90 11.43
N LEU A 52 -13.83 -20.02 11.42
CA LEU A 52 -13.02 -20.12 12.62
C LEU A 52 -12.39 -18.76 12.93
N THR A 53 -12.76 -18.17 14.06
CA THR A 53 -12.12 -16.93 14.53
C THR A 53 -10.96 -17.27 15.46
N PHE A 54 -9.77 -16.82 15.07
CA PHE A 54 -8.56 -16.90 15.88
C PHE A 54 -8.10 -15.49 16.24
N ASN A 55 -7.77 -15.30 17.50
CA ASN A 55 -7.26 -14.02 18.00
C ASN A 55 -5.74 -14.06 18.12
N SER A 56 -5.07 -13.02 17.62
CA SER A 56 -3.65 -12.83 17.87
C SER A 56 -3.45 -12.34 19.29
N SER A 57 -2.47 -12.89 19.99
CA SER A 57 -2.02 -12.41 21.31
C SER A 57 -0.81 -11.48 21.20
N TYR A 58 -0.23 -11.34 20.02
CA TYR A 58 0.96 -10.56 19.76
C TYR A 58 0.67 -9.52 18.69
N LEU A 59 0.93 -8.25 19.01
CA LEU A 59 0.95 -7.17 18.03
C LEU A 59 2.35 -7.12 17.43
N LEU A 60 2.42 -7.24 16.10
CA LEU A 60 3.66 -7.08 15.37
C LEU A 60 4.16 -5.64 15.59
N ASN A 61 5.35 -5.49 16.18
CA ASN A 61 5.84 -4.19 16.66
C ASN A 61 6.36 -3.26 15.57
N SER A 62 6.64 -3.78 14.37
CA SER A 62 7.08 -2.96 13.26
C SER A 62 5.89 -2.39 12.52
N VAL A 63 5.83 -1.08 12.43
CA VAL A 63 4.85 -0.39 11.61
C VAL A 63 5.34 -0.42 10.15
N CYS A 64 4.43 -0.50 9.19
CA CYS A 64 4.73 -0.60 7.76
C CYS A 64 5.75 -1.69 7.44
N HIS A 65 5.33 -2.92 7.60
CA HIS A 65 6.11 -4.09 7.24
C HIS A 65 5.20 -5.21 6.73
N TYR A 66 5.76 -6.15 5.99
CA TYR A 66 5.07 -7.38 5.65
C TYR A 66 5.77 -8.57 6.31
N TYR A 67 4.99 -9.54 6.72
CA TYR A 67 5.44 -10.74 7.39
C TYR A 67 4.93 -11.95 6.63
N ASP A 68 5.82 -12.86 6.27
CA ASP A 68 5.45 -14.20 5.81
C ASP A 68 5.42 -15.13 7.02
N ILE A 69 4.21 -15.46 7.47
CA ILE A 69 4.01 -16.20 8.73
C ILE A 69 3.51 -17.60 8.41
N PRO A 70 4.23 -18.65 8.84
CA PRO A 70 3.75 -20.01 8.76
C PRO A 70 2.63 -20.25 9.78
N PHE A 71 1.50 -20.71 9.30
CA PHE A 71 0.36 -21.15 10.09
C PHE A 71 0.34 -22.67 10.12
N ASN A 72 0.47 -23.23 11.32
CA ASN A 72 0.51 -24.66 11.54
C ASN A 72 -0.87 -25.16 11.95
N TRP A 73 -1.43 -26.00 11.12
CA TRP A 73 -2.75 -26.61 11.30
C TRP A 73 -2.60 -28.06 11.74
N SER A 74 -3.43 -28.49 12.68
CA SER A 74 -3.64 -29.92 12.93
C SER A 74 -5.11 -30.24 12.96
N PHE A 75 -5.45 -31.39 12.40
CA PHE A 75 -6.81 -31.86 12.23
C PHE A 75 -6.98 -33.19 12.93
N GLN A 76 -8.07 -33.34 13.70
CA GLN A 76 -8.44 -34.57 14.37
C GLN A 76 -9.90 -34.84 14.15
N ALA A 77 -10.29 -36.12 13.96
CA ALA A 77 -11.66 -36.55 13.92
C ALA A 77 -11.99 -37.39 15.16
N TYR A 78 -13.22 -37.32 15.66
CA TYR A 78 -13.69 -38.14 16.77
C TYR A 78 -14.26 -39.43 16.24
N ILE A 79 -13.50 -40.53 16.35
CA ILE A 79 -13.82 -41.84 15.78
C ILE A 79 -13.80 -42.86 16.90
N ASN A 80 -14.88 -43.65 17.02
CA ASN A 80 -14.99 -44.72 18.02
C ASN A 80 -14.63 -44.28 19.46
N GLY A 81 -15.10 -43.09 19.86
CA GLY A 81 -14.90 -42.60 21.23
C GLY A 81 -13.55 -41.94 21.47
N THR A 82 -12.68 -41.76 20.47
CA THR A 82 -11.35 -41.17 20.62
C THR A 82 -11.07 -40.16 19.52
N TRP A 83 -10.20 -39.14 19.85
CA TRP A 83 -9.70 -38.21 18.87
C TRP A 83 -8.51 -38.80 18.11
N VAL A 84 -8.68 -38.97 16.81
CA VAL A 84 -7.67 -39.55 15.91
C VAL A 84 -7.14 -38.43 15.00
N SER A 85 -5.83 -38.31 14.88
CA SER A 85 -5.22 -37.37 13.93
C SER A 85 -5.55 -37.77 12.50
N ILE A 86 -6.07 -36.82 11.72
CA ILE A 86 -6.39 -37.01 10.30
C ILE A 86 -5.49 -36.19 9.36
N GLY A 87 -4.67 -35.31 9.92
CA GLY A 87 -3.68 -34.58 9.14
C GLY A 87 -3.07 -33.39 9.86
N ASN A 88 -1.97 -32.91 9.31
CA ASN A 88 -1.33 -31.64 9.65
C ASN A 88 -0.96 -30.92 8.36
N GLN A 89 -1.00 -29.58 8.39
CA GLN A 89 -0.62 -28.76 7.26
C GLN A 89 0.05 -27.48 7.76
N THR A 90 0.98 -26.97 6.97
CA THR A 90 1.52 -25.60 7.15
C THR A 90 1.15 -24.77 5.94
N THR A 91 0.54 -23.63 6.18
CA THR A 91 0.25 -22.62 5.13
C THR A 91 1.01 -21.34 5.44
N HIS A 92 1.42 -20.64 4.40
CA HIS A 92 2.11 -19.36 4.54
C HIS A 92 1.14 -18.22 4.25
N HIS A 93 1.11 -17.23 5.12
CA HIS A 93 0.23 -16.06 5.00
C HIS A 93 1.04 -14.78 5.11
N ILE A 94 0.84 -13.89 4.11
CA ILE A 94 1.43 -12.55 4.14
C ILE A 94 0.51 -11.65 4.98
N ILE A 95 1.07 -11.11 6.06
CA ILE A 95 0.40 -10.12 6.91
C ILE A 95 1.07 -8.77 6.70
N TYR A 96 0.28 -7.78 6.33
CA TYR A 96 0.74 -6.39 6.19
C TYR A 96 0.38 -5.61 7.46
N THR A 97 1.35 -4.86 7.96
CA THR A 97 1.12 -3.90 9.05
C THR A 97 1.16 -2.48 8.50
N THR A 98 0.26 -1.63 8.96
CA THR A 98 0.06 -0.27 8.47
C THR A 98 0.02 0.73 9.62
N MET A 99 0.20 2.00 9.36
CA MET A 99 0.16 3.07 10.38
C MET A 99 -1.21 3.17 11.07
N SER A 100 -2.26 3.01 10.29
CA SER A 100 -3.64 2.93 10.74
C SER A 100 -4.45 2.13 9.70
N ALA A 101 -5.76 1.99 9.90
CA ALA A 101 -6.62 1.41 8.89
C ALA A 101 -6.41 2.12 7.54
N PRO A 102 -6.28 1.38 6.43
CA PRO A 102 -6.18 1.97 5.11
C PRO A 102 -7.31 2.95 4.83
N ILE A 103 -6.97 4.08 4.24
CA ILE A 103 -7.94 5.13 3.93
C ILE A 103 -8.52 4.87 2.55
N SER A 104 -9.84 4.80 2.46
CA SER A 104 -10.53 4.56 1.20
C SER A 104 -10.20 5.61 0.14
N ILE A 105 -10.10 5.16 -1.09
CA ILE A 105 -9.86 6.00 -2.27
C ILE A 105 -11.07 5.81 -3.19
N SER A 106 -11.64 6.91 -3.69
CA SER A 106 -12.78 6.85 -4.59
C SER A 106 -12.42 6.04 -5.85
N GLY A 107 -13.31 5.17 -6.29
CA GLY A 107 -13.09 4.25 -7.40
C GLY A 107 -12.43 2.93 -7.02
N MET A 108 -11.61 2.89 -5.98
CA MET A 108 -11.06 1.65 -5.46
C MET A 108 -12.06 0.98 -4.52
N GLN A 109 -12.81 0.01 -5.01
CA GLN A 109 -13.74 -0.78 -4.18
C GLN A 109 -13.01 -1.65 -3.15
N TYR A 110 -11.79 -2.09 -3.49
CA TYR A 110 -10.95 -2.92 -2.66
C TYR A 110 -9.52 -2.41 -2.70
N LEU A 111 -8.78 -2.62 -1.62
CA LEU A 111 -7.34 -2.42 -1.62
C LEU A 111 -6.69 -3.45 -2.55
N TRP A 112 -5.91 -2.98 -3.49
CA TRP A 112 -5.15 -3.87 -4.34
C TRP A 112 -3.97 -4.44 -3.57
N VAL A 113 -3.84 -5.76 -3.58
CA VAL A 113 -2.77 -6.47 -2.87
C VAL A 113 -1.39 -5.97 -3.32
N GLU A 114 -1.26 -5.68 -4.61
CA GLU A 114 -0.03 -5.16 -5.22
C GLU A 114 0.37 -3.80 -4.64
N THR A 115 -0.59 -2.89 -4.48
CA THR A 115 -0.30 -1.55 -3.96
C THR A 115 0.00 -1.54 -2.47
N ILE A 116 -0.73 -2.33 -1.66
CA ILE A 116 -0.41 -2.44 -0.23
C ILE A 116 0.93 -3.15 0.00
N ARG A 117 1.22 -4.17 -0.82
CA ARG A 117 2.52 -4.84 -0.82
C ARG A 117 3.64 -3.86 -1.16
N GLN A 118 3.50 -3.12 -2.26
CA GLN A 118 4.50 -2.14 -2.70
C GLN A 118 4.69 -1.04 -1.66
N ALA A 119 3.60 -0.53 -1.09
CA ALA A 119 3.64 0.48 -0.05
C ALA A 119 4.41 -0.01 1.19
N ASN A 120 4.14 -1.24 1.64
CA ASN A 120 4.87 -1.84 2.77
C ASN A 120 6.35 -2.08 2.48
N ILE A 121 6.71 -2.52 1.27
CA ILE A 121 8.11 -2.70 0.87
C ILE A 121 8.85 -1.35 0.89
N TRP A 122 8.23 -0.32 0.34
CA TRP A 122 8.86 1.00 0.21
C TRP A 122 8.92 1.80 1.50
N ALA A 123 7.87 1.70 2.33
CA ALA A 123 7.84 2.32 3.65
C ALA A 123 8.41 1.43 4.77
N ASN A 124 9.08 0.33 4.41
CA ASN A 124 9.55 -0.69 5.35
C ASN A 124 10.24 -0.09 6.59
N TYR A 125 9.78 -0.51 7.78
CA TYR A 125 10.20 0.00 9.09
C TYR A 125 9.90 1.49 9.34
N ALA A 126 9.04 2.13 8.57
CA ALA A 126 8.53 3.45 8.95
C ALA A 126 7.69 3.34 10.22
N SER A 127 7.96 4.21 11.19
CA SER A 127 7.30 4.24 12.50
C SER A 127 6.38 5.44 12.69
N THR A 128 6.41 6.38 11.74
CA THR A 128 5.58 7.59 11.71
C THR A 128 5.02 7.85 10.32
N SER A 129 3.88 8.53 10.24
CA SER A 129 3.28 8.94 8.96
C SER A 129 4.20 9.87 8.17
N LEU A 130 5.03 10.65 8.85
CA LEU A 130 6.06 11.49 8.23
C LEU A 130 7.11 10.63 7.51
N GLU A 131 7.64 9.60 8.19
CA GLU A 131 8.61 8.67 7.59
C GLU A 131 8.00 7.90 6.42
N VAL A 132 6.73 7.48 6.51
CA VAL A 132 6.01 6.87 5.38
C VAL A 132 6.03 7.80 4.17
N SER A 133 5.57 9.05 4.34
CA SER A 133 5.52 10.03 3.27
C SER A 133 6.90 10.28 2.65
N GLN A 134 7.94 10.41 3.46
CA GLN A 134 9.31 10.62 2.99
C GLN A 134 9.86 9.41 2.22
N LYS A 135 9.71 8.20 2.77
CA LYS A 135 10.20 6.97 2.13
C LYS A 135 9.48 6.68 0.82
N ILE A 136 8.15 6.85 0.77
CA ILE A 136 7.38 6.66 -0.47
C ILE A 136 7.82 7.67 -1.53
N THR A 137 7.99 8.94 -1.17
CA THR A 137 8.47 9.99 -2.09
C THR A 137 9.85 9.65 -2.66
N ASP A 138 10.79 9.29 -1.77
CA ASP A 138 12.15 8.89 -2.16
C ASP A 138 12.14 7.67 -3.10
N ARG A 139 11.32 6.66 -2.77
CA ARG A 139 11.24 5.43 -3.55
C ARG A 139 10.62 5.64 -4.93
N ILE A 140 9.61 6.48 -5.07
CA ILE A 140 9.06 6.82 -6.39
C ILE A 140 10.12 7.51 -7.23
N TYR A 141 10.82 8.52 -6.68
CA TYR A 141 11.87 9.21 -7.42
C TYR A 141 13.00 8.26 -7.87
N ASN A 142 13.34 7.26 -7.06
CA ASN A 142 14.43 6.31 -7.33
C ASN A 142 13.91 4.96 -7.86
N SER A 143 12.67 4.86 -8.35
CA SER A 143 12.04 3.60 -8.76
C SER A 143 12.56 3.02 -10.08
N GLY A 144 13.26 3.82 -10.86
CA GLY A 144 13.65 3.46 -12.22
C GLY A 144 12.62 3.83 -13.29
N LEU A 145 11.48 4.40 -12.90
CA LEU A 145 10.53 5.05 -13.82
C LEU A 145 11.19 6.29 -14.42
N TRP A 146 10.87 6.62 -15.67
CA TRP A 146 11.37 7.84 -16.28
C TRP A 146 10.24 8.87 -16.48
N TYR A 147 10.60 10.14 -16.46
CA TYR A 147 9.62 11.22 -16.62
C TYR A 147 9.25 11.41 -18.08
N ASP A 148 7.94 11.41 -18.39
CA ASP A 148 7.41 11.76 -19.70
C ASP A 148 6.31 12.82 -19.54
N GLY A 149 6.63 14.08 -19.78
CA GLY A 149 5.66 15.18 -19.69
C GLY A 149 4.71 15.28 -20.89
N THR A 150 4.76 14.37 -21.84
CA THR A 150 3.89 14.36 -23.03
C THR A 150 2.74 13.38 -22.94
N ARG A 151 2.79 12.44 -22.00
CA ARG A 151 1.80 11.39 -21.76
C ARG A 151 1.47 11.31 -20.28
N SER A 152 0.28 10.86 -19.95
CA SER A 152 -0.16 10.64 -18.57
C SER A 152 -1.12 9.47 -18.46
N HIS A 153 -1.07 8.75 -17.34
CA HIS A 153 -2.09 7.79 -16.92
C HIS A 153 -3.18 8.47 -16.08
N SER A 154 -3.04 9.76 -15.85
CA SER A 154 -3.99 10.59 -15.11
C SER A 154 -4.74 11.52 -16.06
N VAL A 155 -5.98 11.86 -15.71
CA VAL A 155 -6.82 12.76 -16.52
C VAL A 155 -6.97 14.10 -15.80
N TYR A 156 -6.24 15.10 -16.29
CA TYR A 156 -6.40 16.50 -15.88
C TYR A 156 -7.59 17.15 -16.60
N PRO A 157 -8.44 17.96 -15.95
CA PRO A 157 -8.39 18.39 -14.55
C PRO A 157 -9.21 17.51 -13.59
N TYR A 158 -9.69 16.35 -14.03
CA TYR A 158 -10.68 15.54 -13.33
C TYR A 158 -10.09 14.74 -12.16
N ASN A 159 -8.78 14.80 -11.98
CA ASN A 159 -8.08 14.13 -10.89
C ASN A 159 -8.40 12.61 -10.85
N THR A 160 -8.54 12.00 -12.02
CA THR A 160 -8.69 10.55 -12.20
C THR A 160 -7.32 9.96 -12.49
N PHE A 161 -6.99 8.87 -11.82
CA PHE A 161 -5.74 8.14 -12.01
C PHE A 161 -6.00 6.70 -12.42
N HIS A 162 -5.56 6.32 -13.62
CA HIS A 162 -5.65 4.95 -14.12
C HIS A 162 -4.51 4.11 -13.58
N LEU A 163 -4.68 3.67 -12.34
CA LEU A 163 -3.65 2.93 -11.59
C LEU A 163 -3.30 1.60 -12.27
N SER A 164 -4.30 0.89 -12.81
CA SER A 164 -4.10 -0.37 -13.53
C SER A 164 -3.17 -0.18 -14.74
N TRP A 165 -3.38 0.87 -15.52
CA TRP A 165 -2.53 1.17 -16.67
C TRP A 165 -1.12 1.58 -16.22
N PHE A 166 -1.01 2.43 -15.21
CA PHE A 166 0.28 2.85 -14.67
C PHE A 166 1.10 1.66 -14.17
N LEU A 167 0.48 0.72 -13.46
CA LEU A 167 1.17 -0.49 -12.97
C LEU A 167 1.54 -1.46 -14.09
N ASN A 168 0.72 -1.56 -15.14
CA ASN A 168 1.02 -2.41 -16.29
C ASN A 168 2.14 -1.83 -17.17
N ASP A 169 2.17 -0.52 -17.33
CA ASP A 169 3.20 0.17 -18.12
C ASP A 169 4.50 0.45 -17.36
N TRP A 170 4.57 0.23 -16.10
CA TRP A 170 5.68 0.45 -15.15
C TRP A 170 7.04 0.84 -15.77
N SER A 171 7.07 1.88 -16.58
CA SER A 171 8.29 2.38 -17.23
C SER A 171 8.38 3.91 -17.24
N TRP A 172 7.25 4.61 -17.24
CA TRP A 172 7.19 6.07 -17.34
C TRP A 172 5.99 6.63 -16.58
N GLY A 173 6.02 7.93 -16.32
CA GLY A 173 4.92 8.70 -15.78
C GLY A 173 5.22 10.20 -15.82
N ASP A 174 4.19 11.01 -15.63
CA ASP A 174 4.32 12.45 -15.46
C ASP A 174 4.14 12.88 -14.00
N CYS A 175 4.07 14.19 -13.74
CA CYS A 175 3.87 14.71 -12.39
C CYS A 175 2.53 14.30 -11.78
N GLN A 176 1.50 14.12 -12.60
CA GLN A 176 0.19 13.68 -12.14
C GLN A 176 0.26 12.21 -11.68
N ASP A 177 0.88 11.35 -12.48
CA ASP A 177 1.01 9.92 -12.19
C ASP A 177 1.81 9.67 -10.91
N PHE A 178 2.97 10.30 -10.80
CA PHE A 178 3.84 10.11 -9.62
C PHE A 178 3.23 10.66 -8.33
N SER A 179 2.59 11.83 -8.38
CA SER A 179 1.91 12.39 -7.20
C SER A 179 0.65 11.60 -6.83
N SER A 180 -0.06 11.07 -7.84
CA SER A 180 -1.21 10.19 -7.64
C SER A 180 -0.80 8.88 -7.00
N PHE A 181 0.25 8.27 -7.52
CA PHE A 181 0.79 7.01 -6.98
C PHE A 181 1.32 7.18 -5.55
N TYR A 182 2.02 8.30 -5.27
CA TYR A 182 2.39 8.65 -3.90
C TYR A 182 1.18 8.65 -2.97
N SER A 183 0.09 9.31 -3.38
CA SER A 183 -1.11 9.41 -2.55
C SER A 183 -1.77 8.03 -2.34
N VAL A 184 -1.87 7.20 -3.38
CA VAL A 184 -2.40 5.82 -3.28
C VAL A 184 -1.60 4.99 -2.28
N LEU A 185 -0.28 4.98 -2.40
CA LEU A 185 0.58 4.19 -1.52
C LEU A 185 0.52 4.65 -0.06
N CYS A 186 0.56 5.96 0.18
CA CYS A 186 0.44 6.51 1.53
C CYS A 186 -0.91 6.18 2.17
N ARG A 187 -2.02 6.32 1.43
CA ARG A 187 -3.37 6.02 1.94
C ARG A 187 -3.58 4.53 2.21
N ASN A 188 -2.97 3.65 1.43
CA ASN A 188 -2.96 2.21 1.71
C ASN A 188 -2.28 1.89 3.07
N LEU A 189 -1.35 2.72 3.52
CA LEU A 189 -0.72 2.59 4.83
C LEU A 189 -1.44 3.39 5.93
N GLY A 190 -2.60 3.98 5.64
CA GLY A 190 -3.37 4.77 6.60
C GLY A 190 -2.84 6.19 6.82
N VAL A 191 -2.05 6.72 5.89
CA VAL A 191 -1.54 8.10 5.94
C VAL A 191 -2.37 8.98 5.02
N ASP A 192 -3.04 9.99 5.60
CA ASP A 192 -3.94 10.87 4.85
C ASP A 192 -3.16 11.86 3.98
N THR A 193 -3.24 11.63 2.67
CA THR A 193 -2.60 12.42 1.64
C THR A 193 -3.58 12.81 0.55
N LYS A 194 -3.28 13.91 -0.11
CA LYS A 194 -4.04 14.48 -1.22
C LYS A 194 -3.14 14.75 -2.40
N SER A 195 -3.74 15.12 -3.51
CA SER A 195 -3.07 15.72 -4.65
C SER A 195 -3.14 17.24 -4.54
N ASP A 196 -2.05 17.93 -4.83
CA ASP A 196 -1.96 19.38 -4.86
C ASP A 196 -1.52 19.83 -6.25
N ILE A 197 -2.36 20.62 -6.91
CA ILE A 197 -2.11 21.13 -8.26
C ILE A 197 -1.71 22.61 -8.16
N ILE A 198 -0.58 22.92 -8.70
CA ILE A 198 -0.07 24.28 -8.85
C ILE A 198 -0.32 24.69 -10.29
N ASP A 199 -1.40 25.40 -10.51
CA ASP A 199 -1.74 25.97 -11.81
C ASP A 199 -0.96 27.25 -12.10
N GLY A 200 -1.05 27.67 -13.33
CA GLY A 200 -0.51 28.92 -13.83
C GLY A 200 0.58 28.69 -14.86
N SER A 201 0.76 29.69 -15.68
CA SER A 201 1.85 29.71 -16.67
C SER A 201 3.10 30.24 -15.96
N PHE A 202 3.98 29.34 -15.57
CA PHE A 202 5.20 29.72 -14.83
C PHE A 202 6.45 29.03 -15.37
N TYR A 203 7.58 29.65 -15.11
CA TYR A 203 8.89 29.10 -15.40
C TYR A 203 9.51 28.55 -14.12
N THR A 204 10.18 27.42 -14.22
CA THR A 204 10.91 26.80 -13.11
C THR A 204 12.38 27.23 -13.14
N LYS A 205 13.02 27.17 -11.97
CA LYS A 205 14.48 27.06 -11.90
C LYS A 205 14.92 25.72 -12.49
N PRO A 206 16.20 25.52 -12.80
CA PRO A 206 16.71 24.23 -13.24
C PRO A 206 16.37 23.12 -12.25
N VAL A 207 15.82 22.00 -12.77
CA VAL A 207 15.40 20.82 -12.01
C VAL A 207 16.00 19.56 -12.59
N LEU A 208 16.04 18.49 -11.79
CA LEU A 208 16.45 17.16 -12.22
C LEU A 208 15.23 16.23 -12.12
N PRO A 209 14.51 15.95 -13.23
CA PRO A 209 13.41 15.02 -13.22
C PRO A 209 13.86 13.57 -13.00
N VAL A 210 12.90 12.71 -12.65
CA VAL A 210 13.14 11.27 -12.46
C VAL A 210 13.77 10.68 -13.72
N LEU A 211 14.93 10.05 -13.59
CA LEU A 211 15.73 9.41 -14.65
C LEU A 211 15.97 10.27 -15.90
N TYR A 212 15.82 11.56 -15.81
CA TYR A 212 16.06 12.47 -16.94
C TYR A 212 17.31 13.32 -16.72
N PRO A 213 17.98 13.77 -17.79
CA PRO A 213 19.02 14.77 -17.66
C PRO A 213 18.47 16.05 -17.02
N GLN A 214 19.33 16.80 -16.40
CA GLN A 214 18.96 18.09 -15.81
C GLN A 214 18.30 18.99 -16.85
N TRP A 215 17.11 19.49 -16.51
CA TRP A 215 16.46 20.53 -17.26
C TRP A 215 16.94 21.91 -16.81
N GLY A 216 17.15 22.80 -17.77
CA GLY A 216 17.30 24.21 -17.52
C GLY A 216 15.99 24.85 -17.04
N VAL A 217 15.83 26.13 -17.28
CA VAL A 217 14.55 26.84 -17.07
C VAL A 217 13.49 26.26 -18.01
N GLN A 218 12.40 25.77 -17.46
CA GLN A 218 11.29 25.17 -18.18
C GLN A 218 10.01 25.96 -17.96
N HIS A 219 9.17 26.03 -18.98
CA HIS A 219 7.83 26.58 -18.89
C HIS A 219 6.83 25.46 -18.55
N TRP A 220 6.04 25.67 -17.51
CA TRP A 220 4.99 24.76 -17.09
C TRP A 220 3.63 25.46 -17.03
N ASN A 221 2.60 24.79 -17.54
CA ASN A 221 1.21 25.24 -17.40
C ASN A 221 0.59 24.84 -16.08
N PHE A 222 1.06 23.74 -15.51
CA PHE A 222 0.73 23.27 -14.16
C PHE A 222 1.83 22.31 -13.68
N HIS A 223 1.82 22.04 -12.39
CA HIS A 223 2.59 20.95 -11.78
C HIS A 223 1.77 20.31 -10.66
N GLN A 224 1.81 18.99 -10.55
CA GLN A 224 1.10 18.25 -9.51
C GLN A 224 2.08 17.59 -8.56
N VAL A 225 1.80 17.70 -7.28
CA VAL A 225 2.62 17.17 -6.18
C VAL A 225 1.76 16.45 -5.16
N GLY A 226 2.37 15.60 -4.34
CA GLY A 226 1.73 15.04 -3.16
C GLY A 226 1.57 16.08 -2.06
N TRP A 227 0.50 15.94 -1.29
CA TRP A 227 0.18 16.79 -0.15
C TRP A 227 -0.09 15.94 1.08
N TYR A 228 0.69 16.11 2.14
CA TYR A 228 0.46 15.45 3.41
C TYR A 228 -0.46 16.32 4.28
N THR A 229 -1.68 15.85 4.50
CA THR A 229 -2.78 16.63 5.10
C THR A 229 -2.46 17.10 6.52
N SER A 230 -1.86 16.24 7.35
CA SER A 230 -1.59 16.53 8.76
C SER A 230 -0.63 17.72 8.98
N THR A 231 0.34 17.89 8.09
CA THR A 231 1.33 18.99 8.19
C THR A 231 1.11 20.10 7.18
N SER A 232 0.20 19.91 6.22
CA SER A 232 -0.06 20.85 5.12
C SER A 232 1.21 21.15 4.31
N LYS A 233 1.97 20.11 3.96
CA LYS A 233 3.26 20.21 3.29
C LYS A 233 3.33 19.39 2.01
N VAL A 234 4.19 19.85 1.11
CA VAL A 234 4.44 19.26 -0.21
C VAL A 234 5.44 18.10 -0.12
N TYR A 235 5.17 17.08 -0.93
CA TYR A 235 6.03 15.95 -1.24
C TYR A 235 6.04 15.76 -2.76
N ASP A 236 7.17 16.03 -3.39
CA ASP A 236 7.28 15.95 -4.86
C ASP A 236 8.17 14.77 -5.27
N PRO A 237 7.56 13.64 -5.68
CA PRO A 237 8.31 12.48 -6.12
C PRO A 237 8.83 12.59 -7.56
N THR A 238 8.63 13.73 -8.23
CA THR A 238 8.87 13.90 -9.66
C THR A 238 10.25 14.44 -9.98
N ILE A 239 10.77 15.34 -9.13
CA ILE A 239 11.96 16.13 -9.43
C ILE A 239 12.89 16.26 -8.21
N LYS A 240 14.16 16.59 -8.49
CA LYS A 240 15.04 17.26 -7.52
C LYS A 240 15.17 18.73 -7.87
N VAL A 241 15.20 19.56 -6.84
CA VAL A 241 15.41 21.00 -6.90
C VAL A 241 16.79 21.35 -6.34
N ASN A 242 17.19 22.64 -6.45
CA ASN A 242 18.47 23.16 -5.97
C ASN A 242 19.69 22.59 -6.70
N GLN A 243 20.05 23.21 -7.83
CA GLN A 243 21.11 22.74 -8.73
C GLN A 243 22.48 22.54 -8.04
N SER A 244 22.82 23.35 -7.05
CA SER A 244 24.11 23.26 -6.34
C SER A 244 24.19 22.10 -5.35
N SER A 245 23.03 21.67 -4.83
CA SER A 245 22.91 20.55 -3.91
C SER A 245 21.52 19.90 -4.11
N PRO A 246 21.35 19.06 -5.15
CA PRO A 246 20.05 18.56 -5.54
C PRO A 246 19.41 17.66 -4.47
N PHE A 247 18.16 17.92 -4.13
CA PHE A 247 17.37 17.10 -3.21
C PHE A 247 15.94 16.95 -3.68
N ILE A 248 15.29 15.84 -3.29
CA ILE A 248 13.87 15.59 -3.55
C ILE A 248 13.06 16.48 -2.61
N PRO A 249 12.13 17.33 -3.12
CA PRO A 249 11.31 18.18 -2.26
C PRO A 249 10.36 17.37 -1.39
N MET A 250 10.60 17.35 -0.11
CA MET A 250 9.79 16.63 0.88
C MET A 250 9.60 17.49 2.13
N ASN A 251 8.38 17.48 2.67
CA ASN A 251 8.03 18.18 3.90
C ASN A 251 8.26 19.71 3.83
N LEU A 252 8.00 20.31 2.66
CA LEU A 252 8.19 21.72 2.40
C LEU A 252 6.87 22.50 2.44
N ILE A 253 6.90 23.73 2.97
CA ILE A 253 5.77 24.66 2.87
C ILE A 253 5.64 25.12 1.41
N ARG A 254 4.45 24.88 0.79
CA ARG A 254 4.21 25.08 -0.65
C ARG A 254 4.56 26.47 -1.15
N ASP A 255 3.98 27.49 -0.54
CA ASP A 255 3.98 28.85 -1.08
C ASP A 255 5.21 29.68 -0.67
N THR A 256 6.07 29.12 0.18
CA THR A 256 7.32 29.76 0.61
C THR A 256 8.54 28.91 0.24
N GLU A 257 8.71 27.76 0.90
CA GLU A 257 9.92 26.93 0.75
C GLU A 257 9.95 26.24 -0.62
N TYR A 258 8.90 25.48 -0.96
CA TYR A 258 8.83 24.75 -2.23
C TYR A 258 8.83 25.71 -3.42
N LYS A 259 8.00 26.77 -3.37
CA LYS A 259 8.00 27.84 -4.37
C LYS A 259 9.39 28.48 -4.51
N GLY A 260 10.06 28.74 -3.39
CA GLY A 260 11.40 29.32 -3.39
C GLY A 260 12.44 28.47 -4.11
N TYR A 261 12.32 27.16 -4.07
CA TYR A 261 13.22 26.24 -4.80
C TYR A 261 12.85 26.05 -6.26
N LEU A 262 11.55 25.96 -6.57
CA LEU A 262 11.08 25.60 -7.90
C LEU A 262 10.82 26.79 -8.83
N TYR A 263 10.16 27.82 -8.31
CA TYR A 263 9.63 28.90 -9.14
C TYR A 263 10.72 29.91 -9.54
N TYR A 264 10.70 30.29 -10.81
CA TYR A 264 11.56 31.35 -11.36
C TYR A 264 10.76 32.62 -11.68
N SER A 265 9.70 32.50 -12.51
CA SER A 265 8.86 33.63 -12.92
C SER A 265 7.50 33.18 -13.46
N GLY A 266 6.57 34.10 -13.67
CA GLY A 266 5.25 33.81 -14.25
C GLY A 266 4.11 33.85 -13.21
N THR A 267 3.07 33.06 -13.42
CA THR A 267 1.90 32.99 -12.53
C THR A 267 1.93 31.72 -11.71
N TRP A 268 1.95 31.87 -10.37
CA TRP A 268 1.87 30.79 -9.41
C TRP A 268 0.48 30.79 -8.79
N SER A 269 -0.36 29.81 -9.13
CA SER A 269 -1.77 29.74 -8.72
C SER A 269 -2.12 28.35 -8.19
N PRO A 270 -1.73 28.00 -6.96
CA PRO A 270 -2.02 26.71 -6.39
C PRO A 270 -3.51 26.55 -6.09
N ARG A 271 -4.05 25.35 -6.33
CA ARG A 271 -5.41 24.99 -5.95
C ARG A 271 -5.49 24.60 -4.47
N THR A 272 -6.70 24.43 -3.98
CA THR A 272 -6.92 23.73 -2.72
C THR A 272 -6.61 22.25 -2.91
N PRO A 273 -5.72 21.64 -2.11
CA PRO A 273 -5.40 20.23 -2.21
C PRO A 273 -6.66 19.35 -2.09
N SER A 274 -6.82 18.41 -3.00
CA SER A 274 -8.02 17.58 -3.10
C SER A 274 -7.69 16.09 -3.15
N TYR A 275 -8.68 15.26 -2.78
CA TYR A 275 -8.62 13.82 -3.04
C TYR A 275 -8.87 13.54 -4.51
N PHE A 276 -8.47 12.36 -4.96
CA PHE A 276 -8.84 11.88 -6.28
C PHE A 276 -10.35 11.76 -6.39
N SER A 277 -10.88 12.09 -7.57
CA SER A 277 -12.28 11.84 -7.90
C SER A 277 -12.49 10.36 -8.23
N ASN A 278 -11.50 9.70 -8.79
CA ASN A 278 -11.53 8.28 -9.13
C ASN A 278 -10.12 7.70 -9.27
N VAL A 279 -9.95 6.42 -8.87
CA VAL A 279 -8.78 5.59 -9.14
C VAL A 279 -9.29 4.22 -9.59
N ASP A 280 -8.85 3.73 -10.74
CA ASP A 280 -9.26 2.45 -11.34
C ASP A 280 -8.09 1.51 -11.65
#